data_f1c042af8dd4118aad2dbf93d23fc926
#
_entry.id   f1c042af8dd4118aad2dbf93d23fc926
#
_cell.length_a   1.000
_cell.length_b   1.000
_cell.length_c   1.000
_cell.angle_alpha   90.00
_cell.angle_beta   90.00
_cell.angle_gamma   90.00
#
_symmetry.space_group_name_H-M   'P 1'
#
loop_
_entity.id
_entity.type
_entity.pdbx_description
1 polymer ?
#
loop_
_entity_poly.entity_id
_entity_poly.type
_entity_poly.pdbx_seq_one_letter_code
_entity_poly.pdbx_strand_id
1 'polypeptide(L)'
;LEIPVQEFIADIRAGGIPTSSQPPIGDVIEAYESCKGASIINLSMADGLSGTYQTACSARTMVENQEDITVINCRTLCGPHRYLVECAVSMAREGKRAEEIIAMVEEKKKDTKSYLIPQDFDYLKRGGRLSPTVAAVGSLLNLKPILTPNQSCTSLDKFGVGRTMNGAVKSVFKQMKKDGVGDQHILYIVHGNAPEDAERIAEMAKKEFPGIDVRIHLLSTVFITQGGPGCVAIQSIRK
;
A
#
# COMPACT_ATOMS: atom_id res chain seq x y z
N LEU A 1 18.61 8.31 2.44
CA LEU A 1 19.08 7.55 3.60
C LEU A 1 18.26 6.31 3.72
N GLU A 2 18.77 5.20 3.27
CA GLU A 2 18.00 3.96 3.29
C GLU A 2 18.72 2.97 4.19
N ILE A 3 18.12 2.74 5.36
CA ILE A 3 18.57 1.67 6.25
C ILE A 3 18.14 0.35 5.59
N PRO A 4 19.06 -0.62 5.40
CA PRO A 4 18.70 -1.94 4.92
C PRO A 4 17.63 -2.58 5.79
N VAL A 5 16.65 -3.26 5.17
CA VAL A 5 15.50 -3.81 5.92
C VAL A 5 15.94 -4.77 7.03
N GLN A 6 16.99 -5.55 6.82
CA GLN A 6 17.51 -6.48 7.83
C GLN A 6 18.07 -5.76 9.05
N GLU A 7 18.82 -4.67 8.85
CA GLU A 7 19.35 -3.82 9.91
C GLU A 7 18.22 -3.15 10.68
N PHE A 8 17.24 -2.55 9.96
CA PHE A 8 16.06 -1.97 10.55
C PHE A 8 15.27 -2.95 11.42
N ILE A 9 15.13 -4.21 10.99
CA ILE A 9 14.46 -5.24 11.77
C ILE A 9 15.29 -5.68 12.98
N ALA A 10 16.63 -5.71 12.87
CA ALA A 10 17.50 -5.97 13.99
C ALA A 10 17.34 -4.91 15.08
N ASP A 11 17.28 -3.63 14.71
CA ASP A 11 17.04 -2.52 15.63
C ASP A 11 15.67 -2.63 16.33
N ILE A 12 14.63 -2.98 15.60
CA ILE A 12 13.31 -3.24 16.20
C ILE A 12 13.38 -4.38 17.22
N ARG A 13 14.06 -5.48 16.89
CA ARG A 13 14.21 -6.64 17.80
C ARG A 13 15.05 -6.30 19.03
N ALA A 14 15.95 -5.34 18.93
CA ALA A 14 16.72 -4.81 20.04
C ALA A 14 15.93 -3.84 20.94
N GLY A 15 14.64 -3.59 20.61
CA GLY A 15 13.74 -2.72 21.38
C GLY A 15 13.54 -1.33 20.76
N GLY A 16 14.05 -1.07 19.58
CA GLY A 16 13.80 0.16 18.85
C GLY A 16 12.32 0.34 18.50
N ILE A 17 11.81 1.57 18.62
CA ILE A 17 10.43 1.94 18.30
C ILE A 17 10.48 2.95 17.16
N PRO A 18 10.46 2.49 15.90
CA PRO A 18 10.50 3.40 14.76
C PRO A 18 9.19 4.16 14.60
N THR A 19 9.30 5.36 14.06
CA THR A 19 8.17 6.18 13.63
C THR A 19 8.29 6.48 12.13
N SER A 20 7.21 6.89 11.49
CA SER A 20 7.20 7.35 10.12
C SER A 20 6.65 8.76 10.00
N SER A 21 7.13 9.51 9.04
CA SER A 21 6.61 10.81 8.66
C SER A 21 6.24 10.84 7.18
N GLN A 22 5.42 11.81 6.80
CA GLN A 22 5.25 12.20 5.41
C GLN A 22 6.51 12.91 4.91
N PRO A 23 6.72 13.04 3.58
CA PRO A 23 7.83 13.83 3.05
C PRO A 23 7.81 15.26 3.57
N PRO A 24 8.97 15.87 3.84
CA PRO A 24 9.03 17.31 4.12
C PRO A 24 8.44 18.10 2.96
N ILE A 25 7.64 19.12 3.25
CA ILE A 25 6.98 19.91 2.20
C ILE A 25 7.99 20.60 1.28
N GLY A 26 9.16 21.00 1.81
CA GLY A 26 10.24 21.60 1.04
C GLY A 26 10.77 20.68 -0.06
N ASP A 27 10.95 19.38 0.25
CA ASP A 27 11.42 18.41 -0.74
C ASP A 27 10.41 18.22 -1.88
N VAL A 28 9.11 18.30 -1.56
CA VAL A 28 8.05 18.20 -2.58
C VAL A 28 8.00 19.45 -3.46
N ILE A 29 8.19 20.64 -2.88
CA ILE A 29 8.31 21.91 -3.60
C ILE A 29 9.50 21.84 -4.55
N GLU A 30 10.68 21.47 -4.07
CA GLU A 30 11.89 21.34 -4.88
C GLU A 30 11.68 20.36 -6.05
N ALA A 31 11.02 19.23 -5.80
CA ALA A 31 10.69 18.26 -6.84
C ALA A 31 9.77 18.87 -7.93
N TYR A 32 8.78 19.66 -7.55
CA TYR A 32 7.89 20.35 -8.51
C TYR A 32 8.62 21.44 -9.30
N GLU A 33 9.45 22.23 -8.64
CA GLU A 33 10.22 23.29 -9.27
C GLU A 33 11.27 22.73 -10.24
N SER A 34 11.88 21.58 -9.92
CA SER A 34 12.86 20.92 -10.80
C SER A 34 12.24 20.42 -12.11
N CYS A 35 10.91 20.27 -12.17
CA CYS A 35 10.15 19.85 -13.35
C CYS A 35 9.38 21.01 -14.02
N LYS A 36 9.72 22.28 -13.73
CA LYS A 36 9.07 23.46 -14.31
C LYS A 36 9.10 23.42 -15.85
N GLY A 37 7.95 23.67 -16.47
CA GLY A 37 7.77 23.60 -17.92
C GLY A 37 7.31 22.24 -18.44
N ALA A 38 7.06 21.25 -17.55
CA ALA A 38 6.46 19.98 -17.88
C ALA A 38 5.15 19.79 -17.11
N SER A 39 4.22 19.00 -17.68
CA SER A 39 3.06 18.54 -16.92
C SER A 39 3.49 17.53 -15.87
N ILE A 40 3.12 17.75 -14.60
CA ILE A 40 3.50 16.93 -13.47
C ILE A 40 2.28 16.17 -12.97
N ILE A 41 2.41 14.86 -12.82
CA ILE A 41 1.39 14.01 -12.20
C ILE A 41 1.98 13.41 -10.92
N ASN A 42 1.53 13.87 -9.77
CA ASN A 42 1.89 13.31 -8.46
C ASN A 42 0.91 12.20 -8.11
N LEU A 43 1.39 10.99 -7.97
CA LEU A 43 0.61 9.83 -7.54
C LEU A 43 0.87 9.58 -6.05
N SER A 44 0.02 10.10 -5.20
CA SER A 44 0.12 9.91 -3.74
C SER A 44 -0.65 8.67 -3.29
N MET A 45 -0.12 7.99 -2.28
CA MET A 45 -0.82 6.87 -1.64
C MET A 45 -2.11 7.33 -0.94
N ALA A 46 -2.88 6.36 -0.42
CA ALA A 46 -4.16 6.61 0.25
C ALA A 46 -4.07 7.71 1.33
N ASP A 47 -4.85 8.78 1.13
CA ASP A 47 -5.03 9.86 2.10
C ASP A 47 -5.68 9.32 3.39
N GLY A 48 -5.23 9.82 4.52
CA GLY A 48 -5.64 9.33 5.86
C GLY A 48 -4.82 8.12 6.35
N LEU A 49 -4.21 7.31 5.47
CA LEU A 49 -3.17 6.36 5.86
C LEU A 49 -1.78 7.04 5.88
N SER A 50 -1.62 8.12 5.11
CA SER A 50 -0.42 8.97 5.10
C SER A 50 -0.79 10.40 4.77
N GLY A 51 -0.12 11.37 5.40
CA GLY A 51 -0.25 12.79 5.06
C GLY A 51 0.39 13.18 3.71
N THR A 52 0.98 12.24 2.97
CA THR A 52 1.70 12.51 1.71
C THR A 52 0.83 13.22 0.67
N TYR A 53 -0.44 12.81 0.52
CA TYR A 53 -1.38 13.46 -0.42
C TYR A 53 -1.62 14.93 -0.04
N GLN A 54 -1.89 15.20 1.23
CA GLN A 54 -2.14 16.58 1.71
C GLN A 54 -0.89 17.45 1.59
N THR A 55 0.30 16.88 1.88
CA THR A 55 1.58 17.58 1.67
C THR A 55 1.78 17.93 0.19
N ALA A 56 1.49 17.01 -0.73
CA ALA A 56 1.61 17.23 -2.17
C ALA A 56 0.62 18.31 -2.66
N CYS A 57 -0.62 18.30 -2.17
CA CYS A 57 -1.60 19.35 -2.47
C CYS A 57 -1.15 20.73 -1.94
N SER A 58 -0.64 20.79 -0.71
CA SER A 58 -0.14 22.02 -0.12
C SER A 58 1.08 22.56 -0.87
N ALA A 59 2.05 21.68 -1.20
CA ALA A 59 3.23 22.07 -1.97
C ALA A 59 2.85 22.63 -3.34
N ARG A 60 1.86 22.04 -4.02
CA ARG A 60 1.34 22.55 -5.30
C ARG A 60 0.92 24.00 -5.22
N THR A 61 0.30 24.45 -4.14
CA THR A 61 -0.17 25.85 -3.99
C THR A 61 0.95 26.84 -3.69
N MET A 62 2.17 26.35 -3.45
CA MET A 62 3.34 27.16 -3.09
C MET A 62 4.32 27.38 -4.24
N VAL A 63 4.05 26.79 -5.42
CA VAL A 63 4.90 26.92 -6.61
C VAL A 63 4.21 27.73 -7.71
N GLU A 64 5.00 28.39 -8.55
CA GLU A 64 4.46 29.24 -9.64
C GLU A 64 3.72 28.42 -10.72
N ASN A 65 4.20 27.20 -10.99
CA ASN A 65 3.67 26.30 -12.03
C ASN A 65 2.55 25.38 -11.52
N GLN A 66 1.77 25.82 -10.54
CA GLN A 66 0.71 25.02 -9.92
C GLN A 66 -0.33 24.46 -10.89
N GLU A 67 -0.58 25.16 -12.02
CA GLU A 67 -1.55 24.73 -13.03
C GLU A 67 -1.06 23.52 -13.85
N ASP A 68 0.25 23.30 -13.90
CA ASP A 68 0.86 22.16 -14.58
C ASP A 68 0.88 20.89 -13.71
N ILE A 69 0.47 21.00 -12.44
CA ILE A 69 0.59 19.93 -11.46
C ILE A 69 -0.77 19.32 -11.15
N THR A 70 -0.91 18.03 -11.38
CA THR A 70 -2.06 17.22 -10.95
C THR A 70 -1.65 16.30 -9.80
N VAL A 71 -2.32 16.41 -8.65
CA VAL A 71 -2.11 15.52 -7.50
C VAL A 71 -3.26 14.53 -7.41
N ILE A 72 -2.95 13.24 -7.45
CA ILE A 72 -3.95 12.16 -7.42
C ILE A 72 -3.82 11.38 -6.11
N ASN A 73 -4.91 11.31 -5.36
CA ASN A 73 -5.06 10.33 -4.29
C ASN A 73 -5.35 8.97 -4.91
N CYS A 74 -4.35 8.07 -4.93
CA CYS A 74 -4.50 6.74 -5.51
C CYS A 74 -5.41 5.82 -4.69
N ARG A 75 -5.78 6.18 -3.46
CA ARG A 75 -6.64 5.42 -2.54
C ARG A 75 -6.16 3.99 -2.29
N THR A 76 -4.89 3.73 -2.55
CA THR A 76 -4.21 2.45 -2.38
C THR A 76 -2.76 2.67 -1.95
N LEU A 77 -2.03 1.59 -1.73
CA LEU A 77 -0.64 1.61 -1.27
C LEU A 77 0.11 0.35 -1.74
N CYS A 78 1.42 0.31 -1.51
CA CYS A 78 2.29 -0.84 -1.81
C CYS A 78 2.17 -1.34 -3.27
N GLY A 79 1.82 -2.61 -3.48
CA GLY A 79 1.80 -3.26 -4.80
C GLY A 79 0.91 -2.58 -5.84
N PRO A 80 -0.38 -2.37 -5.58
CA PRO A 80 -1.27 -1.65 -6.50
C PRO A 80 -0.82 -0.21 -6.78
N HIS A 81 -0.32 0.52 -5.78
CA HIS A 81 0.21 1.87 -5.98
C HIS A 81 1.43 1.86 -6.91
N ARG A 82 2.36 0.93 -6.68
CA ARG A 82 3.51 0.72 -7.56
C ARG A 82 3.08 0.47 -9.00
N TYR A 83 2.08 -0.39 -9.22
CA TYR A 83 1.58 -0.69 -10.56
C TYR A 83 1.00 0.55 -11.26
N LEU A 84 0.24 1.39 -10.54
CA LEU A 84 -0.26 2.65 -11.09
C LEU A 84 0.88 3.57 -11.55
N VAL A 85 1.95 3.67 -10.75
CA VAL A 85 3.14 4.45 -11.10
C VAL A 85 3.85 3.85 -12.32
N GLU A 86 4.04 2.53 -12.36
CA GLU A 86 4.67 1.83 -13.50
C GLU A 86 3.88 2.07 -14.79
N CYS A 87 2.55 1.97 -14.75
CA CYS A 87 1.69 2.27 -15.90
C CYS A 87 1.80 3.74 -16.35
N ALA A 88 1.75 4.67 -15.40
CA ALA A 88 1.86 6.11 -15.70
C ALA A 88 3.20 6.44 -16.36
N VAL A 89 4.30 5.90 -15.83
CA VAL A 89 5.65 6.09 -16.39
C VAL A 89 5.76 5.47 -17.79
N SER A 90 5.19 4.28 -18.02
CA SER A 90 5.20 3.65 -19.35
C SER A 90 4.47 4.53 -20.37
N MET A 91 3.27 4.98 -20.03
CA MET A 91 2.48 5.84 -20.89
C MET A 91 3.18 7.18 -21.20
N ALA A 92 3.82 7.79 -20.19
CA ALA A 92 4.59 9.02 -20.37
C ALA A 92 5.76 8.82 -21.34
N ARG A 93 6.49 7.69 -21.23
CA ARG A 93 7.58 7.33 -22.15
C ARG A 93 7.10 7.04 -23.57
N GLU A 94 5.86 6.60 -23.73
CA GLU A 94 5.18 6.43 -25.03
C GLU A 94 4.66 7.74 -25.63
N GLY A 95 4.85 8.87 -24.94
CA GLY A 95 4.42 10.19 -25.38
C GLY A 95 2.91 10.45 -25.22
N LYS A 96 2.24 9.71 -24.33
CA LYS A 96 0.82 9.94 -24.00
C LYS A 96 0.67 11.27 -23.26
N ARG A 97 -0.46 11.94 -23.48
CA ARG A 97 -0.77 13.20 -22.82
C ARG A 97 -1.14 12.98 -21.36
N ALA A 98 -0.95 14.02 -20.54
CA ALA A 98 -1.24 13.96 -19.10
C ALA A 98 -2.68 13.51 -18.81
N GLU A 99 -3.67 14.00 -19.57
CA GLU A 99 -5.08 13.64 -19.39
C GLU A 99 -5.35 12.14 -19.62
N GLU A 100 -4.65 11.51 -20.56
CA GLU A 100 -4.78 10.08 -20.84
C GLU A 100 -4.21 9.25 -19.68
N ILE A 101 -3.08 9.70 -19.12
CA ILE A 101 -2.44 9.06 -17.97
C ILE A 101 -3.32 9.21 -16.73
N ILE A 102 -3.84 10.40 -16.47
CA ILE A 102 -4.76 10.68 -15.36
C ILE A 102 -6.01 9.79 -15.46
N ALA A 103 -6.61 9.72 -16.64
CA ALA A 103 -7.81 8.90 -16.87
C ALA A 103 -7.54 7.41 -16.59
N MET A 104 -6.38 6.88 -17.03
CA MET A 104 -5.96 5.50 -16.74
C MET A 104 -5.82 5.25 -15.23
N VAL A 105 -5.16 6.16 -14.51
CA VAL A 105 -4.97 6.04 -13.06
C VAL A 105 -6.32 6.08 -12.33
N GLU A 106 -7.18 7.04 -12.70
CA GLU A 106 -8.52 7.20 -12.10
C GLU A 106 -9.41 5.97 -12.33
N GLU A 107 -9.27 5.29 -13.46
CA GLU A 107 -10.01 4.06 -13.73
C GLU A 107 -9.44 2.87 -12.95
N LYS A 108 -8.13 2.62 -13.07
CA LYS A 108 -7.50 1.46 -12.45
C LYS A 108 -7.56 1.46 -10.92
N LYS A 109 -7.45 2.62 -10.27
CA LYS A 109 -7.50 2.70 -8.80
C LYS A 109 -8.84 2.24 -8.21
N LYS A 110 -9.94 2.22 -8.98
CA LYS A 110 -11.26 1.77 -8.54
C LYS A 110 -11.32 0.27 -8.26
N ASP A 111 -10.50 -0.52 -8.96
CA ASP A 111 -10.47 -1.97 -8.85
C ASP A 111 -9.21 -2.45 -8.12
N THR A 112 -9.02 -1.94 -6.92
CA THR A 112 -7.96 -2.37 -6.01
C THR A 112 -8.53 -3.03 -4.77
N LYS A 113 -7.90 -4.10 -4.30
CA LYS A 113 -8.21 -4.73 -3.02
C LYS A 113 -6.94 -4.82 -2.18
N SER A 114 -7.08 -4.67 -0.87
CA SER A 114 -5.93 -4.74 0.04
C SER A 114 -6.34 -5.35 1.37
N TYR A 115 -5.60 -6.36 1.80
CA TYR A 115 -5.79 -7.05 3.07
C TYR A 115 -4.44 -7.18 3.76
N LEU A 116 -4.35 -6.74 5.01
CA LEU A 116 -3.15 -6.82 5.84
C LEU A 116 -3.35 -7.83 6.97
N ILE A 117 -2.41 -8.73 7.15
CA ILE A 117 -2.34 -9.70 8.24
C ILE A 117 -1.07 -9.40 9.04
N PRO A 118 -1.15 -8.64 10.13
CA PRO A 118 -0.01 -8.39 11.00
C PRO A 118 0.34 -9.65 11.83
N GLN A 119 1.61 -9.79 12.19
CA GLN A 119 2.04 -10.77 13.17
C GLN A 119 1.87 -10.24 14.60
N ASP A 120 2.16 -8.96 14.77
CA ASP A 120 2.01 -8.23 16.02
C ASP A 120 1.10 -7.00 15.77
N PHE A 121 -0.01 -6.96 16.47
CA PHE A 121 -1.03 -5.93 16.33
C PHE A 121 -0.64 -4.57 16.95
N ASP A 122 0.32 -4.58 17.88
CA ASP A 122 0.72 -3.39 18.61
C ASP A 122 1.42 -2.36 17.70
N TYR A 123 2.08 -2.80 16.62
CA TYR A 123 2.64 -1.88 15.62
C TYR A 123 1.56 -1.00 14.98
N LEU A 124 0.46 -1.60 14.57
CA LEU A 124 -0.66 -0.87 13.97
C LEU A 124 -1.37 0.03 14.97
N LYS A 125 -1.50 -0.40 16.23
CA LYS A 125 -2.04 0.44 17.31
C LYS A 125 -1.19 1.69 17.50
N ARG A 126 0.13 1.54 17.61
CA ARG A 126 1.06 2.68 17.75
C ARG A 126 1.04 3.58 16.52
N GLY A 127 0.88 2.98 15.35
CA GLY A 127 0.82 3.71 14.08
C GLY A 127 -0.36 4.66 13.94
N GLY A 128 -1.46 4.41 14.65
CA GLY A 128 -2.65 5.28 14.59
C GLY A 128 -3.43 5.23 13.28
N ARG A 129 -3.23 4.19 12.45
CA ARG A 129 -3.94 4.00 11.17
C ARG A 129 -5.14 3.07 11.27
N LEU A 130 -5.43 2.56 12.45
CA LEU A 130 -6.64 1.77 12.73
C LEU A 130 -7.84 2.69 12.94
N SER A 131 -9.01 2.23 12.50
CA SER A 131 -10.25 2.89 12.92
C SER A 131 -10.43 2.80 14.43
N PRO A 132 -11.14 3.75 15.07
CA PRO A 132 -11.33 3.77 16.51
C PRO A 132 -11.89 2.46 17.08
N THR A 133 -12.82 1.85 16.35
CA THR A 133 -13.44 0.56 16.73
C THR A 133 -12.45 -0.59 16.74
N VAL A 134 -11.50 -0.61 15.80
CA VAL A 134 -10.46 -1.64 15.71
C VAL A 134 -9.34 -1.36 16.71
N ALA A 135 -8.97 -0.11 16.93
CA ALA A 135 -7.95 0.27 17.90
C ALA A 135 -8.37 -0.09 19.35
N ALA A 136 -9.66 -0.06 19.66
CA ALA A 136 -10.22 -0.42 20.96
C ALA A 136 -10.24 -1.93 21.22
N VAL A 137 -9.98 -2.78 20.22
CA VAL A 137 -9.95 -4.23 20.41
C VAL A 137 -8.77 -4.61 21.32
N GLY A 138 -9.06 -5.37 22.37
CA GLY A 138 -8.06 -5.89 23.29
C GLY A 138 -7.09 -6.88 22.66
N SER A 139 -6.35 -7.62 23.48
CA SER A 139 -5.37 -8.61 23.01
C SER A 139 -6.01 -9.65 22.09
N LEU A 140 -5.43 -9.83 20.90
CA LEU A 140 -5.79 -10.86 19.93
C LEU A 140 -4.83 -12.06 20.04
N LEU A 141 -4.49 -12.46 21.25
CA LEU A 141 -3.59 -13.58 21.51
C LEU A 141 -3.99 -14.82 20.68
N ASN A 142 -3.01 -15.34 19.95
CA ASN A 142 -3.15 -16.54 19.10
C ASN A 142 -4.14 -16.41 17.93
N LEU A 143 -4.57 -15.21 17.57
CA LEU A 143 -5.42 -14.95 16.41
C LEU A 143 -4.65 -14.17 15.34
N LYS A 144 -5.06 -14.34 14.10
CA LYS A 144 -4.54 -13.60 12.95
C LYS A 144 -5.60 -12.63 12.46
N PRO A 145 -5.59 -11.36 12.92
CA PRO A 145 -6.52 -10.36 12.43
C PRO A 145 -6.25 -10.07 10.95
N ILE A 146 -7.31 -9.82 10.23
CA ILE A 146 -7.25 -9.40 8.82
C ILE A 146 -7.85 -8.02 8.76
N LEU A 147 -7.07 -7.07 8.28
CA LEU A 147 -7.43 -5.67 8.15
C LEU A 147 -7.57 -5.30 6.68
N THR A 148 -8.43 -4.34 6.40
CA THR A 148 -8.63 -3.80 5.05
C THR A 148 -8.85 -2.29 5.16
N PRO A 149 -8.44 -1.48 4.16
CA PRO A 149 -8.84 -0.08 4.13
C PRO A 149 -10.38 0.05 4.18
N ASN A 150 -10.87 1.03 4.93
CA ASN A 150 -12.29 1.36 4.90
C ASN A 150 -12.69 1.92 3.52
N GLN A 151 -13.99 2.12 3.29
CA GLN A 151 -14.50 2.57 2.00
C GLN A 151 -13.92 3.91 1.53
N SER A 152 -13.60 4.82 2.45
CA SER A 152 -12.96 6.10 2.15
C SER A 152 -11.42 6.00 2.02
N CYS A 153 -10.82 4.86 2.36
CA CYS A 153 -9.38 4.62 2.44
C CYS A 153 -8.65 5.55 3.45
N THR A 154 -9.34 5.95 4.52
CA THR A 154 -8.81 6.86 5.55
C THR A 154 -8.30 6.14 6.79
N SER A 155 -8.66 4.89 6.98
CA SER A 155 -8.20 4.03 8.09
C SER A 155 -8.29 2.55 7.72
N LEU A 156 -7.72 1.71 8.57
CA LEU A 156 -7.83 0.26 8.45
C LEU A 156 -8.95 -0.25 9.37
N ASP A 157 -9.90 -0.97 8.77
CA ASP A 157 -10.98 -1.65 9.45
C ASP A 157 -10.72 -3.16 9.57
N LYS A 158 -11.41 -3.80 10.50
CA LYS A 158 -11.39 -5.25 10.65
C LYS A 158 -12.20 -5.90 9.53
N PHE A 159 -11.52 -6.68 8.68
CA PHE A 159 -12.20 -7.57 7.73
C PHE A 159 -12.62 -8.88 8.38
N GLY A 160 -11.73 -9.48 9.17
CA GLY A 160 -11.99 -10.77 9.79
C GLY A 160 -10.87 -11.21 10.74
N VAL A 161 -10.94 -12.48 11.15
CA VAL A 161 -9.93 -13.11 12.00
C VAL A 161 -9.74 -14.55 11.57
N GLY A 162 -8.49 -14.97 11.38
CA GLY A 162 -8.10 -16.36 11.20
C GLY A 162 -7.53 -16.95 12.50
N ARG A 163 -7.66 -18.25 12.69
CA ARG A 163 -6.95 -18.98 13.76
C ARG A 163 -5.49 -19.27 13.36
N THR A 164 -5.24 -19.39 12.07
CA THR A 164 -3.92 -19.62 11.49
C THR A 164 -3.70 -18.69 10.31
N MET A 165 -2.44 -18.47 9.90
CA MET A 165 -2.12 -17.70 8.70
C MET A 165 -2.85 -18.27 7.46
N ASN A 166 -2.80 -19.60 7.26
CA ASN A 166 -3.49 -20.23 6.13
C ASN A 166 -5.01 -20.02 6.16
N GLY A 167 -5.62 -20.06 7.35
CA GLY A 167 -7.04 -19.78 7.52
C GLY A 167 -7.40 -18.33 7.18
N ALA A 168 -6.57 -17.38 7.61
CA ALA A 168 -6.73 -15.98 7.27
C ALA A 168 -6.61 -15.74 5.75
N VAL A 169 -5.58 -16.31 5.12
CA VAL A 169 -5.36 -16.22 3.66
C VAL A 169 -6.54 -16.81 2.87
N LYS A 170 -7.04 -17.98 3.27
CA LYS A 170 -8.23 -18.58 2.61
C LYS A 170 -9.46 -17.68 2.71
N SER A 171 -9.66 -17.00 3.84
CA SER A 171 -10.76 -16.05 4.01
C SER A 171 -10.61 -14.83 3.06
N VAL A 172 -9.39 -14.32 2.89
CA VAL A 172 -9.07 -13.25 1.94
C VAL A 172 -9.34 -13.71 0.51
N PHE A 173 -8.83 -14.87 0.11
CA PHE A 173 -9.04 -15.40 -1.24
C PHE A 173 -10.51 -15.65 -1.56
N LYS A 174 -11.27 -16.17 -0.59
CA LYS A 174 -12.72 -16.34 -0.72
C LYS A 174 -13.43 -15.00 -1.00
N GLN A 175 -13.02 -13.93 -0.32
CA GLN A 175 -13.57 -12.60 -0.56
C GLN A 175 -13.14 -12.06 -1.92
N MET A 176 -11.85 -12.16 -2.26
CA MET A 176 -11.34 -11.72 -3.56
C MET A 176 -12.06 -12.39 -4.74
N LYS A 177 -12.38 -13.70 -4.63
CA LYS A 177 -13.20 -14.39 -5.65
C LYS A 177 -14.60 -13.81 -5.77
N LYS A 178 -15.25 -13.49 -4.65
CA LYS A 178 -16.56 -12.83 -4.66
C LYS A 178 -16.51 -11.46 -5.31
N ASP A 179 -15.38 -10.77 -5.16
CA ASP A 179 -15.13 -9.45 -5.75
C ASP A 179 -14.70 -9.54 -7.23
N GLY A 180 -14.65 -10.74 -7.83
CA GLY A 180 -14.33 -10.95 -9.23
C GLY A 180 -12.82 -10.93 -9.54
N VAL A 181 -11.94 -11.05 -8.53
CA VAL A 181 -10.50 -11.15 -8.77
C VAL A 181 -10.19 -12.47 -9.49
N GLY A 182 -9.41 -12.39 -10.57
CA GLY A 182 -9.03 -13.53 -11.42
C GLY A 182 -7.83 -13.18 -12.31
N ASP A 183 -7.70 -13.87 -13.46
CA ASP A 183 -6.59 -13.78 -14.41
C ASP A 183 -6.35 -12.37 -14.99
N GLN A 184 -7.40 -11.52 -15.00
CA GLN A 184 -7.32 -10.11 -15.38
C GLN A 184 -6.65 -9.23 -14.31
N HIS A 185 -6.22 -9.79 -13.18
CA HIS A 185 -5.61 -9.05 -12.08
C HIS A 185 -4.16 -9.45 -11.88
N ILE A 186 -3.42 -8.54 -11.23
CA ILE A 186 -2.16 -8.85 -10.58
C ILE A 186 -2.46 -9.03 -9.10
N LEU A 187 -1.97 -10.11 -8.52
CA LEU A 187 -2.01 -10.36 -7.09
C LEU A 187 -0.64 -10.09 -6.49
N TYR A 188 -0.56 -9.10 -5.63
CA TYR A 188 0.64 -8.76 -4.88
C TYR A 188 0.61 -9.42 -3.51
N ILE A 189 1.70 -10.10 -3.17
CA ILE A 189 1.99 -10.57 -1.83
C ILE A 189 3.18 -9.78 -1.33
N VAL A 190 2.92 -8.84 -0.45
CA VAL A 190 3.96 -7.96 0.09
C VAL A 190 4.20 -8.31 1.55
N HIS A 191 5.46 -8.38 1.98
CA HIS A 191 5.80 -8.90 3.30
C HIS A 191 6.86 -8.09 4.02
N GLY A 192 6.77 -8.04 5.35
CA GLY A 192 7.76 -7.42 6.24
C GLY A 192 8.78 -8.42 6.74
N ASN A 193 9.69 -8.90 5.87
CA ASN A 193 10.70 -9.92 6.17
C ASN A 193 10.11 -11.30 6.55
N ALA A 194 9.14 -11.78 5.76
CA ALA A 194 8.50 -13.09 5.87
C ALA A 194 8.48 -13.80 4.51
N PRO A 195 9.64 -14.09 3.88
CA PRO A 195 9.70 -14.64 2.53
C PRO A 195 9.04 -16.02 2.43
N GLU A 196 9.24 -16.90 3.40
CA GLU A 196 8.65 -18.24 3.41
C GLU A 196 7.11 -18.21 3.45
N ASP A 197 6.54 -17.32 4.25
CA ASP A 197 5.09 -17.10 4.27
C ASP A 197 4.60 -16.54 2.94
N ALA A 198 5.33 -15.58 2.37
CA ALA A 198 4.97 -14.98 1.08
C ALA A 198 4.99 -16.00 -0.06
N GLU A 199 6.02 -16.82 -0.15
CA GLU A 199 6.13 -17.90 -1.15
C GLU A 199 5.01 -18.93 -1.00
N ARG A 200 4.75 -19.37 0.24
CA ARG A 200 3.66 -20.31 0.52
C ARG A 200 2.29 -19.73 0.14
N ILE A 201 2.06 -18.44 0.42
CA ILE A 201 0.82 -17.76 0.03
C ILE A 201 0.73 -17.62 -1.49
N ALA A 202 1.85 -17.37 -2.17
CA ALA A 202 1.90 -17.32 -3.64
C ALA A 202 1.49 -18.65 -4.28
N GLU A 203 1.99 -19.76 -3.74
CA GLU A 203 1.59 -21.08 -4.21
C GLU A 203 0.11 -21.39 -3.94
N MET A 204 -0.42 -20.93 -2.81
CA MET A 204 -1.86 -21.01 -2.53
C MET A 204 -2.66 -20.16 -3.53
N ALA A 205 -2.18 -18.96 -3.85
CA ALA A 205 -2.83 -18.05 -4.79
C ALA A 205 -2.90 -18.62 -6.22
N LYS A 206 -1.81 -19.19 -6.73
CA LYS A 206 -1.75 -19.83 -8.05
C LYS A 206 -2.75 -20.99 -8.18
N LYS A 207 -2.95 -21.76 -7.09
CA LYS A 207 -3.94 -22.83 -7.05
C LYS A 207 -5.37 -22.31 -7.00
N GLU A 208 -5.59 -21.22 -6.28
CA GLU A 208 -6.92 -20.65 -6.05
C GLU A 208 -7.41 -19.80 -7.23
N PHE A 209 -6.48 -19.15 -7.95
CA PHE A 209 -6.73 -18.25 -9.08
C PHE A 209 -5.90 -18.69 -10.30
N PRO A 210 -6.32 -19.70 -11.06
CA PRO A 210 -5.58 -20.14 -12.24
C PRO A 210 -5.35 -19.00 -13.23
N GLY A 211 -4.10 -18.83 -13.67
CA GLY A 211 -3.71 -17.80 -14.63
C GLY A 211 -3.45 -16.41 -14.06
N ILE A 212 -3.65 -16.20 -12.75
CA ILE A 212 -3.35 -14.90 -12.14
C ILE A 212 -1.85 -14.60 -12.11
N ASP A 213 -1.48 -13.35 -12.38
CA ASP A 213 -0.11 -12.85 -12.21
C ASP A 213 0.18 -12.61 -10.73
N VAL A 214 1.05 -13.41 -10.12
CA VAL A 214 1.41 -13.29 -8.69
C VAL A 214 2.78 -12.66 -8.56
N ARG A 215 2.88 -11.56 -7.81
CA ARG A 215 4.13 -10.84 -7.56
C ARG A 215 4.41 -10.75 -6.06
N ILE A 216 5.63 -11.11 -5.65
CA ILE A 216 6.10 -11.03 -4.27
C ILE A 216 7.02 -9.82 -4.14
N HIS A 217 6.81 -9.00 -3.11
CA HIS A 217 7.69 -7.87 -2.81
C HIS A 217 7.97 -7.75 -1.31
N LEU A 218 9.22 -7.42 -0.99
CA LEU A 218 9.61 -6.99 0.34
C LEU A 218 9.07 -5.57 0.59
N LEU A 219 8.44 -5.35 1.74
CA LEU A 219 8.03 -4.02 2.20
C LEU A 219 9.25 -3.17 2.57
N SER A 220 9.19 -1.89 2.26
CA SER A 220 10.16 -0.92 2.76
C SER A 220 9.98 -0.67 4.26
N THR A 221 11.00 -0.09 4.88
CA THR A 221 11.04 0.20 6.32
C THR A 221 9.84 1.01 6.80
N VAL A 222 9.34 1.97 6.00
CA VAL A 222 8.17 2.79 6.34
C VAL A 222 6.89 1.95 6.51
N PHE A 223 6.69 0.93 5.70
CA PHE A 223 5.53 0.04 5.82
C PHE A 223 5.71 -0.98 6.96
N ILE A 224 6.95 -1.44 7.19
CA ILE A 224 7.27 -2.33 8.33
C ILE A 224 7.10 -1.60 9.65
N THR A 225 7.39 -0.31 9.72
CA THR A 225 7.09 0.55 10.90
C THR A 225 5.62 0.44 11.31
N GLN A 226 4.70 0.37 10.34
CA GLN A 226 3.26 0.31 10.60
C GLN A 226 2.75 -1.12 10.76
N GLY A 227 3.15 -2.03 9.87
CA GLY A 227 2.65 -3.41 9.86
C GLY A 227 3.36 -4.36 10.80
N GLY A 228 4.55 -3.98 11.26
CA GLY A 228 5.46 -4.81 12.05
C GLY A 228 6.23 -5.85 11.22
N PRO A 229 7.37 -6.33 11.75
CA PRO A 229 8.10 -7.44 11.17
C PRO A 229 7.20 -8.69 11.04
N GLY A 230 7.34 -9.43 9.95
CA GLY A 230 6.55 -10.64 9.70
C GLY A 230 5.15 -10.38 9.16
N CYS A 231 4.70 -9.13 9.03
CA CYS A 231 3.39 -8.84 8.42
C CYS A 231 3.35 -9.26 6.95
N VAL A 232 2.17 -9.64 6.49
CA VAL A 232 1.90 -9.93 5.07
C VAL A 232 0.67 -9.17 4.64
N ALA A 233 0.75 -8.50 3.48
CA ALA A 233 -0.45 -7.98 2.83
C ALA A 233 -0.67 -8.70 1.49
N ILE A 234 -1.95 -8.97 1.21
CA ILE A 234 -2.45 -9.57 -0.02
C ILE A 234 -3.27 -8.50 -0.73
N GLN A 235 -2.84 -8.11 -1.92
CA GLN A 235 -3.44 -7.00 -2.63
C GLN A 235 -3.69 -7.39 -4.08
N SER A 236 -4.71 -6.80 -4.71
CA SER A 236 -4.93 -6.96 -6.15
C SER A 236 -5.23 -5.64 -6.83
N ILE A 237 -4.93 -5.60 -8.11
CA ILE A 237 -5.29 -4.53 -9.04
C ILE A 237 -5.55 -5.14 -10.41
N ARG A 238 -6.52 -4.60 -11.14
CA ARG A 238 -6.80 -5.01 -12.52
C ARG A 238 -5.71 -4.50 -13.49
N LYS A 239 -5.28 -5.41 -14.40
CA LYS A 239 -4.28 -5.11 -15.45
C LYS A 239 -4.77 -4.05 -16.43
#